data_9d47db3aa87f42fc0821ee1ad2124f81
#
_entry.id   9d47db3aa87f42fc0821ee1ad2124f81
#
_cell.length_a   1.000
_cell.length_b   1.000
_cell.length_c   1.000
_cell.angle_alpha   90.00
_cell.angle_beta   90.00
_cell.angle_gamma   90.00
#
_symmetry.space_group_name_H-M   'P 1'
#
loop_
_entity.id
_entity.type
_entity.pdbx_description
1 polymer ?
#
loop_
_entity_poly.entity_id
_entity_poly.type
_entity_poly.pdbx_seq_one_letter_code
_entity_poly.pdbx_strand_id
1 'polypeptide(L)'
;DSVLRIQNRLFEITEDAPSSVHFCTECALIGQGLEEQVETFLTAHPDTVLVIIDTLQMVRPARDATYANDYRDLSVLKRIADTHGIAILLIHHLRKETADDVFNRISGTTAISGAVDSSFTLVEERRGSGRAKLSCIGRDIEYRELTLERNGENVWELVSDSREEPVFHEDRIVVLISAFMSTRTVFIGTPTELSERIDPVGVERISPKKVSRQILQNLDALRKIGISAVVRRSNGRRLIELQRAESDDTQGVPAVDPVDPAGALCGDLQAVSEYGE
;
A
#
# COMPACT_ATOMS: atom_id res chain seq x y z
N ASP A 1 21.26 -8.59 -18.90
CA ASP A 1 22.55 -8.11 -18.36
C ASP A 1 23.70 -9.04 -18.77
N SER A 2 24.92 -8.53 -18.83
CA SER A 2 26.10 -9.39 -19.07
C SER A 2 26.50 -10.14 -17.80
N VAL A 3 27.11 -11.31 -17.96
CA VAL A 3 27.61 -12.12 -16.85
C VAL A 3 28.52 -11.31 -15.93
N LEU A 4 29.44 -10.52 -16.48
CA LEU A 4 30.36 -9.68 -15.71
C LEU A 4 29.63 -8.64 -14.84
N ARG A 5 28.55 -8.05 -15.36
CA ARG A 5 27.76 -7.07 -14.59
C ARG A 5 26.99 -7.72 -13.45
N ILE A 6 26.45 -8.91 -13.68
CA ILE A 6 25.77 -9.69 -12.62
C ILE A 6 26.77 -10.04 -11.54
N GLN A 7 27.95 -10.54 -11.92
CA GLN A 7 29.01 -10.90 -11.01
C GLN A 7 29.49 -9.70 -10.15
N ASN A 8 29.73 -8.55 -10.77
CA ASN A 8 30.13 -7.34 -10.04
C ASN A 8 29.06 -6.91 -9.02
N ARG A 9 27.78 -6.93 -9.42
CA ARG A 9 26.68 -6.60 -8.50
C ARG A 9 26.53 -7.60 -7.38
N LEU A 10 26.76 -8.88 -7.66
CA LEU A 10 26.72 -9.92 -6.64
C LEU A 10 27.80 -9.69 -5.59
N PHE A 11 29.02 -9.31 -6.01
CA PHE A 11 30.11 -8.98 -5.09
C PHE A 11 29.86 -7.71 -4.25
N GLU A 12 29.04 -6.76 -4.75
CA GLU A 12 28.61 -5.60 -3.94
C GLU A 12 27.64 -6.00 -2.82
N ILE A 13 26.90 -7.12 -2.98
CA ILE A 13 25.87 -7.56 -2.04
C ILE A 13 26.41 -8.62 -1.07
N THR A 14 27.27 -9.52 -1.54
CA THR A 14 27.79 -10.63 -0.74
C THR A 14 29.18 -11.08 -1.20
N GLU A 15 30.04 -11.40 -0.24
CA GLU A 15 31.37 -11.99 -0.53
C GLU A 15 31.26 -13.48 -0.84
N ASP A 16 30.22 -14.16 -0.35
CA ASP A 16 30.01 -15.60 -0.51
C ASP A 16 28.59 -15.87 -1.05
N ALA A 17 28.49 -16.00 -2.36
CA ALA A 17 27.23 -16.31 -3.02
C ALA A 17 26.88 -17.79 -2.83
N PRO A 18 25.67 -18.12 -2.36
CA PRO A 18 25.26 -19.51 -2.19
C PRO A 18 25.21 -20.26 -3.53
N SER A 19 25.64 -21.51 -3.53
CA SER A 19 25.63 -22.39 -4.72
C SER A 19 24.23 -22.70 -5.27
N SER A 20 23.18 -22.38 -4.51
CA SER A 20 21.78 -22.51 -4.91
C SER A 20 21.26 -21.35 -5.77
N VAL A 21 22.08 -20.31 -6.04
CA VAL A 21 21.71 -19.19 -6.91
C VAL A 21 22.28 -19.40 -8.30
N HIS A 22 21.40 -19.50 -9.29
CA HIS A 22 21.76 -19.71 -10.69
C HIS A 22 21.34 -18.49 -11.52
N PHE A 23 22.16 -18.11 -12.49
CA PHE A 23 21.88 -17.00 -13.40
C PHE A 23 21.86 -17.50 -14.84
N CYS A 24 20.85 -17.05 -15.60
CA CYS A 24 20.74 -17.26 -17.03
C CYS A 24 20.65 -15.90 -17.73
N THR A 25 21.55 -15.61 -18.66
CA THR A 25 21.60 -14.33 -19.38
C THR A 25 20.99 -14.40 -20.77
N GLU A 26 20.71 -15.61 -21.25
CA GLU A 26 20.12 -15.87 -22.57
C GLU A 26 18.93 -16.81 -22.39
N CYS A 27 17.74 -16.35 -22.75
CA CYS A 27 16.52 -17.14 -22.67
C CYS A 27 15.68 -17.01 -23.93
N ALA A 28 14.94 -18.07 -24.24
CA ALA A 28 13.96 -18.09 -25.30
C ALA A 28 12.72 -17.24 -24.94
N LEU A 29 11.83 -17.03 -25.90
CA LEU A 29 10.57 -16.33 -25.67
C LEU A 29 9.46 -17.30 -25.24
N ILE A 30 8.46 -16.78 -24.55
CA ILE A 30 7.25 -17.51 -24.16
C ILE A 30 6.59 -18.10 -25.43
N GLY A 31 6.32 -19.41 -25.43
CA GLY A 31 5.80 -20.14 -26.56
C GLY A 31 6.79 -20.37 -27.71
N GLN A 32 8.07 -20.09 -27.48
CA GLN A 32 9.15 -20.30 -28.46
C GLN A 32 10.40 -20.91 -27.80
N GLY A 33 10.20 -21.74 -26.77
CA GLY A 33 11.27 -22.50 -26.12
C GLY A 33 11.59 -22.10 -24.66
N LEU A 34 10.99 -21.04 -24.11
CA LEU A 34 11.22 -20.64 -22.72
C LEU A 34 10.74 -21.74 -21.76
N GLU A 35 9.59 -22.33 -22.04
CA GLU A 35 8.98 -23.38 -21.23
C GLU A 35 9.91 -24.58 -21.12
N GLU A 36 10.41 -25.05 -22.26
CA GLU A 36 11.32 -26.19 -22.32
C GLU A 36 12.64 -25.88 -21.61
N GLN A 37 13.12 -24.65 -21.71
CA GLN A 37 14.34 -24.22 -21.03
C GLN A 37 14.15 -24.25 -19.51
N VAL A 38 13.04 -23.71 -19.01
CA VAL A 38 12.71 -23.72 -17.58
C VAL A 38 12.48 -25.16 -17.08
N GLU A 39 11.71 -25.98 -17.80
CA GLU A 39 11.46 -27.38 -17.46
C GLU A 39 12.76 -28.21 -17.38
N THR A 40 13.68 -28.00 -18.34
CA THR A 40 14.99 -28.65 -18.34
C THR A 40 15.80 -28.26 -17.10
N PHE A 41 15.78 -26.97 -16.74
CA PHE A 41 16.46 -26.49 -15.55
C PHE A 41 15.85 -27.07 -14.27
N LEU A 42 14.52 -27.06 -14.14
CA LEU A 42 13.83 -27.61 -12.97
C LEU A 42 14.03 -29.12 -12.81
N THR A 43 14.15 -29.84 -13.92
CA THR A 43 14.49 -31.27 -13.90
C THR A 43 15.91 -31.51 -13.36
N ALA A 44 16.86 -30.66 -13.72
CA ALA A 44 18.24 -30.72 -13.24
C ALA A 44 18.40 -30.22 -11.79
N HIS A 45 17.52 -29.33 -11.34
CA HIS A 45 17.54 -28.68 -10.03
C HIS A 45 16.17 -28.82 -9.34
N PRO A 46 15.79 -30.01 -8.86
CA PRO A 46 14.47 -30.28 -8.31
C PRO A 46 14.18 -29.60 -6.95
N ASP A 47 15.21 -29.02 -6.33
CA ASP A 47 15.16 -28.24 -5.10
C ASP A 47 14.87 -26.74 -5.35
N THR A 48 14.66 -26.33 -6.62
CA THR A 48 14.30 -24.96 -6.97
C THR A 48 12.97 -24.57 -6.35
N VAL A 49 12.91 -23.45 -5.66
CA VAL A 49 11.68 -22.89 -5.04
C VAL A 49 11.24 -21.58 -5.68
N LEU A 50 12.13 -20.89 -6.39
CA LEU A 50 11.86 -19.57 -6.97
C LEU A 50 12.56 -19.41 -8.31
N VAL A 51 11.82 -18.94 -9.30
CA VAL A 51 12.36 -18.47 -10.59
C VAL A 51 12.05 -16.98 -10.73
N ILE A 52 13.05 -16.16 -11.05
CA ILE A 52 12.90 -14.71 -11.26
C ILE A 52 13.14 -14.40 -12.73
N ILE A 53 12.19 -13.70 -13.37
CA ILE A 53 12.29 -13.25 -14.77
C ILE A 53 12.40 -11.71 -14.77
N ASP A 54 13.58 -11.20 -15.13
CA ASP A 54 13.86 -9.75 -15.23
C ASP A 54 14.29 -9.39 -16.66
N THR A 55 13.38 -8.84 -17.46
CA THR A 55 12.00 -8.46 -17.19
C THR A 55 11.03 -9.29 -18.03
N LEU A 56 9.75 -9.33 -17.63
CA LEU A 56 8.68 -9.98 -18.39
C LEU A 56 8.69 -9.55 -19.87
N GLN A 57 8.95 -8.26 -20.16
CA GLN A 57 8.97 -7.74 -21.51
C GLN A 57 10.04 -8.39 -22.41
N MET A 58 11.15 -8.84 -21.83
CA MET A 58 12.26 -9.45 -22.59
C MET A 58 11.97 -10.87 -23.04
N VAL A 59 11.09 -11.56 -22.36
CA VAL A 59 10.71 -12.96 -22.69
C VAL A 59 9.40 -13.05 -23.46
N ARG A 60 8.72 -11.92 -23.72
CA ARG A 60 7.48 -11.87 -24.48
C ARG A 60 7.74 -11.79 -25.99
N PRO A 61 7.05 -12.58 -26.81
CA PRO A 61 7.12 -12.43 -28.26
C PRO A 61 6.57 -11.06 -28.69
N ALA A 62 7.15 -10.50 -29.76
CA ALA A 62 6.70 -9.23 -30.34
C ALA A 62 5.29 -9.39 -30.92
N ARG A 63 4.28 -8.91 -30.22
CA ARG A 63 2.87 -8.86 -30.62
C ARG A 63 2.14 -7.76 -29.86
N ASP A 64 0.94 -7.42 -30.34
CA ASP A 64 0.13 -6.38 -29.73
C ASP A 64 -0.21 -6.71 -28.27
N ALA A 65 -0.12 -5.68 -27.42
CA ALA A 65 -0.53 -5.77 -26.02
C ALA A 65 -2.06 -5.79 -25.94
N THR A 66 -2.64 -6.99 -26.03
CA THR A 66 -4.07 -7.24 -25.85
C THR A 66 -4.30 -8.05 -24.59
N TYR A 67 -5.49 -7.91 -24.01
CA TYR A 67 -5.88 -8.71 -22.83
C TYR A 67 -5.65 -10.21 -23.04
N ALA A 68 -6.04 -10.74 -24.19
CA ALA A 68 -5.92 -12.16 -24.52
C ALA A 68 -4.46 -12.62 -24.62
N ASN A 69 -3.58 -11.79 -25.18
CA ASN A 69 -2.16 -12.11 -25.29
C ASN A 69 -1.47 -12.04 -23.93
N ASP A 70 -1.74 -10.97 -23.15
CA ASP A 70 -1.19 -10.83 -21.80
C ASP A 70 -1.62 -11.99 -20.89
N TYR A 71 -2.90 -12.36 -20.93
CA TYR A 71 -3.42 -13.48 -20.14
C TYR A 71 -2.81 -14.82 -20.55
N ARG A 72 -2.65 -15.06 -21.85
CA ARG A 72 -2.06 -16.31 -22.38
C ARG A 72 -0.61 -16.47 -21.91
N ASP A 73 0.21 -15.41 -22.05
CA ASP A 73 1.61 -15.43 -21.68
C ASP A 73 1.77 -15.76 -20.20
N LEU A 74 0.98 -15.12 -19.33
CA LEU A 74 1.01 -15.36 -17.89
C LEU A 74 0.45 -16.75 -17.51
N SER A 75 -0.58 -17.25 -18.21
CA SER A 75 -1.13 -18.57 -17.95
C SER A 75 -0.13 -19.69 -18.21
N VAL A 76 0.78 -19.49 -19.17
CA VAL A 76 1.88 -20.44 -19.42
C VAL A 76 2.82 -20.51 -18.23
N LEU A 77 3.28 -19.36 -17.73
CA LEU A 77 4.18 -19.29 -16.58
C LEU A 77 3.52 -19.80 -15.30
N LYS A 78 2.23 -19.44 -15.09
CA LYS A 78 1.47 -19.95 -13.95
C LYS A 78 1.36 -21.49 -13.98
N ARG A 79 1.12 -22.09 -15.12
CA ARG A 79 1.07 -23.55 -15.24
C ARG A 79 2.38 -24.22 -14.84
N ILE A 80 3.54 -23.66 -15.22
CA ILE A 80 4.84 -24.14 -14.79
C ILE A 80 4.96 -24.05 -13.26
N ALA A 81 4.64 -22.89 -12.68
CA ALA A 81 4.67 -22.68 -11.24
C ALA A 81 3.82 -23.72 -10.49
N ASP A 82 2.56 -23.89 -10.93
CA ASP A 82 1.61 -24.83 -10.32
C ASP A 82 2.06 -26.30 -10.47
N THR A 83 2.65 -26.66 -11.64
CA THR A 83 3.09 -28.04 -11.91
C THR A 83 4.29 -28.44 -11.05
N HIS A 84 5.22 -27.52 -10.84
CA HIS A 84 6.44 -27.78 -10.08
C HIS A 84 6.38 -27.32 -8.62
N GLY A 85 5.28 -26.69 -8.19
CA GLY A 85 5.12 -26.17 -6.82
C GLY A 85 6.13 -25.09 -6.46
N ILE A 86 6.51 -24.23 -7.42
CA ILE A 86 7.49 -23.15 -7.27
C ILE A 86 6.81 -21.77 -7.37
N ALA A 87 7.49 -20.75 -6.86
CA ALA A 87 7.13 -19.36 -7.14
C ALA A 87 7.82 -18.86 -8.41
N ILE A 88 7.09 -18.06 -9.22
CA ILE A 88 7.68 -17.31 -10.34
C ILE A 88 7.47 -15.82 -10.08
N LEU A 89 8.56 -15.08 -9.91
CA LEU A 89 8.56 -13.62 -9.74
C LEU A 89 8.85 -12.95 -11.09
N LEU A 90 7.90 -12.16 -11.56
CA LEU A 90 8.00 -11.41 -12.81
C LEU A 90 8.30 -9.95 -12.52
N ILE A 91 9.46 -9.47 -12.98
CA ILE A 91 9.80 -8.05 -12.90
C ILE A 91 9.21 -7.34 -14.10
N HIS A 92 8.51 -6.23 -13.86
CA HIS A 92 7.85 -5.45 -14.89
C HIS A 92 7.90 -3.95 -14.59
N HIS A 93 7.89 -3.13 -15.63
CA HIS A 93 7.94 -1.68 -15.46
C HIS A 93 6.57 -1.09 -15.16
N LEU A 94 6.56 -0.04 -14.36
CA LEU A 94 5.39 0.80 -14.14
C LEU A 94 5.27 1.86 -15.24
N ARG A 95 4.03 2.22 -15.59
CA ARG A 95 3.76 3.38 -16.45
C ARG A 95 4.22 4.66 -15.75
N LYS A 96 4.66 5.65 -16.54
CA LYS A 96 5.07 6.95 -16.01
C LYS A 96 3.91 7.81 -15.54
N GLU A 97 2.69 7.49 -15.97
CA GLU A 97 1.48 8.21 -15.60
C GLU A 97 1.18 8.03 -14.11
N THR A 98 0.71 9.10 -13.48
CA THR A 98 0.21 9.04 -12.11
C THR A 98 -1.20 8.45 -12.11
N ALA A 99 -1.46 7.50 -11.23
CA ALA A 99 -2.77 6.93 -11.00
C ALA A 99 -3.13 7.06 -9.50
N ASP A 100 -4.42 7.16 -9.20
CA ASP A 100 -4.92 7.22 -7.82
C ASP A 100 -4.56 5.93 -7.05
N ASP A 101 -4.51 4.80 -7.74
CA ASP A 101 -4.05 3.51 -7.23
C ASP A 101 -2.74 3.13 -7.94
N VAL A 102 -1.70 2.86 -7.16
CA VAL A 102 -0.36 2.52 -7.66
C VAL A 102 -0.36 1.26 -8.53
N PHE A 103 -1.23 0.30 -8.27
CA PHE A 103 -1.33 -0.94 -9.04
C PHE A 103 -1.88 -0.72 -10.46
N ASN A 104 -2.66 0.35 -10.67
CA ASN A 104 -3.11 0.75 -12.01
C ASN A 104 -1.97 1.27 -12.90
N ARG A 105 -0.78 1.48 -12.34
CA ARG A 105 0.45 1.84 -13.06
C ARG A 105 1.20 0.65 -13.63
N ILE A 106 0.81 -0.58 -13.28
CA ILE A 106 1.42 -1.77 -13.88
C ILE A 106 1.19 -1.72 -15.39
N SER A 107 2.28 -1.75 -16.18
CA SER A 107 2.23 -1.67 -17.64
C SER A 107 1.52 -2.88 -18.24
N GLY A 108 0.83 -2.69 -19.37
CA GLY A 108 0.05 -3.74 -20.04
C GLY A 108 -1.44 -3.58 -19.80
N THR A 109 -2.18 -4.65 -19.96
CA THR A 109 -3.62 -4.69 -19.72
C THR A 109 -3.93 -5.13 -18.27
N THR A 110 -5.17 -4.99 -17.85
CA THR A 110 -5.64 -5.50 -16.56
C THR A 110 -5.53 -7.03 -16.44
N ALA A 111 -5.25 -7.73 -17.55
CA ALA A 111 -4.96 -9.17 -17.54
C ALA A 111 -3.73 -9.51 -16.71
N ILE A 112 -2.71 -8.63 -16.68
CA ILE A 112 -1.48 -8.88 -15.92
C ILE A 112 -1.80 -8.94 -14.43
N SER A 113 -2.46 -7.91 -13.90
CA SER A 113 -2.86 -7.88 -12.48
C SER A 113 -3.87 -8.98 -12.11
N GLY A 114 -4.73 -9.37 -13.06
CA GLY A 114 -5.74 -10.41 -12.84
C GLY A 114 -5.23 -11.85 -12.91
N ALA A 115 -4.09 -12.08 -13.55
CA ALA A 115 -3.53 -13.43 -13.76
C ALA A 115 -2.52 -13.86 -12.68
N VAL A 116 -1.99 -12.91 -11.90
CA VAL A 116 -1.02 -13.19 -10.84
C VAL A 116 -1.73 -13.36 -9.48
N ASP A 117 -1.13 -14.11 -8.58
CA ASP A 117 -1.66 -14.32 -7.23
C ASP A 117 -1.34 -13.13 -6.32
N SER A 118 -0.22 -12.44 -6.56
CA SER A 118 0.19 -11.26 -5.80
C SER A 118 0.87 -10.24 -6.70
N SER A 119 0.69 -8.97 -6.38
CA SER A 119 1.34 -7.83 -7.05
C SER A 119 2.10 -6.99 -6.05
N PHE A 120 3.29 -6.58 -6.43
CA PHE A 120 4.18 -5.72 -5.66
C PHE A 120 4.55 -4.52 -6.52
N THR A 121 4.42 -3.31 -6.00
CA THR A 121 4.85 -2.10 -6.71
C THR A 121 5.88 -1.37 -5.88
N LEU A 122 7.10 -1.22 -6.41
CA LEU A 122 8.17 -0.47 -5.79
C LEU A 122 8.27 0.91 -6.46
N VAL A 123 8.01 1.96 -5.70
CA VAL A 123 8.01 3.34 -6.19
C VAL A 123 8.91 4.20 -5.32
N GLU A 124 9.96 4.76 -5.92
CA GLU A 124 10.83 5.71 -5.23
C GLU A 124 10.04 7.01 -4.94
N GLU A 125 10.09 7.51 -3.70
CA GLU A 125 9.33 8.70 -3.26
C GLU A 125 9.70 9.94 -4.10
N ARG A 126 10.98 10.09 -4.35
CA ARG A 126 11.55 11.10 -5.24
C ARG A 126 12.78 10.52 -5.91
N ARG A 127 12.94 10.74 -7.20
CA ARG A 127 14.07 10.22 -7.97
C ARG A 127 15.41 10.54 -7.29
N GLY A 128 16.18 9.49 -6.98
CA GLY A 128 17.48 9.60 -6.31
C GLY A 128 17.41 9.88 -4.82
N SER A 129 16.24 9.76 -4.18
CA SER A 129 16.10 9.93 -2.72
C SER A 129 16.68 8.78 -1.91
N GLY A 130 16.82 7.61 -2.52
CA GLY A 130 17.17 6.38 -1.81
C GLY A 130 16.04 5.86 -0.91
N ARG A 131 14.84 6.46 -0.95
CA ARG A 131 13.66 6.00 -0.21
C ARG A 131 12.57 5.58 -1.19
N ALA A 132 11.92 4.47 -0.91
CA ALA A 132 10.86 3.91 -1.74
C ALA A 132 9.74 3.32 -0.89
N LYS A 133 8.55 3.24 -1.50
CA LYS A 133 7.41 2.49 -0.99
C LYS A 133 7.23 1.22 -1.80
N LEU A 134 7.15 0.09 -1.10
CA LEU A 134 6.75 -1.19 -1.65
C LEU A 134 5.32 -1.48 -1.22
N SER A 135 4.38 -1.36 -2.14
CA SER A 135 2.98 -1.70 -1.90
C SER A 135 2.71 -3.13 -2.36
N CYS A 136 2.06 -3.91 -1.53
CA CYS A 136 1.78 -5.33 -1.75
C CYS A 136 0.28 -5.59 -1.71
N ILE A 137 -0.23 -6.39 -2.64
CA ILE A 137 -1.61 -6.88 -2.66
C ILE A 137 -1.66 -8.28 -3.29
N GLY A 138 -2.56 -9.14 -2.86
CA GLY A 138 -2.71 -10.47 -3.42
C GLY A 138 -4.00 -11.16 -2.97
N ARG A 139 -4.21 -12.39 -3.46
CA ARG A 139 -5.37 -13.21 -3.09
C ARG A 139 -5.30 -13.66 -1.64
N ASP A 140 -4.09 -14.00 -1.19
CA ASP A 140 -3.82 -14.56 0.15
C ASP A 140 -3.02 -13.60 1.03
N ILE A 141 -2.75 -12.38 0.54
CA ILE A 141 -2.07 -11.32 1.29
C ILE A 141 -2.95 -10.07 1.32
N GLU A 142 -3.12 -9.53 2.52
CA GLU A 142 -3.77 -8.24 2.70
C GLU A 142 -2.92 -7.12 2.12
N TYR A 143 -3.58 -6.01 1.79
CA TYR A 143 -2.87 -4.80 1.38
C TYR A 143 -1.87 -4.37 2.45
N ARG A 144 -0.64 -4.08 2.02
CA ARG A 144 0.48 -3.71 2.89
C ARG A 144 1.38 -2.71 2.19
N GLU A 145 1.83 -1.70 2.91
CA GLU A 145 2.87 -0.79 2.46
C GLU A 145 4.10 -0.92 3.35
N LEU A 146 5.25 -1.06 2.71
CA LEU A 146 6.56 -1.07 3.35
C LEU A 146 7.32 0.18 2.90
N THR A 147 7.89 0.90 3.84
CA THR A 147 8.86 1.95 3.54
C THR A 147 10.25 1.36 3.55
N LEU A 148 10.97 1.56 2.47
CA LEU A 148 12.31 1.05 2.27
C LEU A 148 13.31 2.20 2.11
N GLU A 149 14.52 2.00 2.60
CA GLU A 149 15.66 2.90 2.38
C GLU A 149 16.82 2.12 1.78
N ARG A 150 17.49 2.72 0.79
CA ARG A 150 18.60 2.07 0.10
C ARG A 150 19.91 2.44 0.81
N ASN A 151 20.63 1.41 1.27
CA ASN A 151 21.92 1.57 1.91
C ASN A 151 23.07 1.87 0.92
N GLY A 152 24.29 2.05 1.42
CA GLY A 152 25.46 2.34 0.60
C GLY A 152 25.87 1.23 -0.38
N GLU A 153 25.41 0.02 -0.17
CA GLU A 153 25.67 -1.18 -0.99
C GLU A 153 24.54 -1.42 -2.02
N ASN A 154 23.65 -0.45 -2.20
CA ASN A 154 22.49 -0.54 -3.08
C ASN A 154 21.43 -1.61 -2.68
N VAL A 155 21.42 -2.03 -1.43
CA VAL A 155 20.41 -2.94 -0.87
C VAL A 155 19.29 -2.13 -0.24
N TRP A 156 18.05 -2.54 -0.47
CA TRP A 156 16.87 -1.94 0.16
C TRP A 156 16.64 -2.55 1.53
N GLU A 157 16.58 -1.71 2.55
CA GLU A 157 16.34 -2.09 3.94
C GLU A 157 14.94 -1.63 4.38
N LEU A 158 14.27 -2.46 5.18
CA LEU A 158 12.96 -2.14 5.72
C LEU A 158 13.09 -1.08 6.82
N VAL A 159 12.39 0.05 6.65
CA VAL A 159 12.32 1.14 7.63
C VAL A 159 11.04 1.04 8.45
N SER A 160 9.90 0.83 7.80
CA SER A 160 8.61 0.69 8.48
C SER A 160 7.65 -0.20 7.69
N ASP A 161 6.71 -0.77 8.42
CA ASP A 161 5.67 -1.65 7.91
C ASP A 161 4.30 -1.11 8.35
N SER A 162 3.39 -0.94 7.43
CA SER A 162 2.03 -0.44 7.71
C SER A 162 1.20 -1.34 8.64
N ARG A 163 1.64 -2.59 8.88
CA ARG A 163 1.01 -3.48 9.87
C ARG A 163 1.41 -3.14 11.30
N GLU A 164 2.62 -2.64 11.49
CA GLU A 164 3.14 -2.24 12.81
C GLU A 164 2.63 -0.84 13.19
N GLU A 165 2.48 0.02 12.19
CA GLU A 165 1.81 1.31 12.29
C GLU A 165 0.65 1.29 11.29
N PRO A 166 -0.60 1.09 11.72
CA PRO A 166 -1.73 1.15 10.81
C PRO A 166 -1.79 2.56 10.22
N VAL A 167 -1.22 2.71 9.03
CA VAL A 167 -1.41 3.90 8.20
C VAL A 167 -2.86 3.84 7.75
N PHE A 168 -3.72 4.52 8.47
CA PHE A 168 -5.00 4.90 7.90
C PHE A 168 -4.66 5.76 6.68
N HIS A 169 -4.79 5.22 5.49
CA HIS A 169 -4.88 6.03 4.29
C HIS A 169 -6.16 6.85 4.44
N GLU A 170 -6.03 7.98 5.12
CA GLU A 170 -7.08 8.98 5.05
C GLU A 170 -7.18 9.36 3.59
N ASP A 171 -8.28 8.96 2.95
CA ASP A 171 -8.55 9.39 1.59
C ASP A 171 -8.38 10.92 1.58
N ARG A 172 -7.59 11.43 0.64
CA ARG A 172 -7.23 12.85 0.56
C ARG A 172 -8.44 13.77 0.74
N ILE A 173 -9.62 13.34 0.28
CA ILE A 173 -10.86 14.09 0.47
C ILE A 173 -11.27 14.18 1.95
N VAL A 174 -11.01 13.13 2.74
CA VAL A 174 -11.34 13.09 4.18
C VAL A 174 -10.47 14.10 4.93
N VAL A 175 -9.16 14.15 4.61
CA VAL A 175 -8.22 15.13 5.17
C VAL A 175 -8.64 16.57 4.85
N LEU A 176 -8.97 16.83 3.58
CA LEU A 176 -9.39 18.17 3.13
C LEU A 176 -10.71 18.60 3.77
N ILE A 177 -11.67 17.69 3.86
CA ILE A 177 -12.97 17.97 4.52
C ILE A 177 -12.77 18.14 6.02
N SER A 178 -11.92 17.35 6.67
CA SER A 178 -11.58 17.50 8.09
C SER A 178 -10.97 18.87 8.37
N ALA A 179 -9.98 19.27 7.58
CA ALA A 179 -9.36 20.60 7.66
C ALA A 179 -10.38 21.73 7.41
N PHE A 180 -11.23 21.58 6.40
CA PHE A 180 -12.28 22.56 6.10
C PHE A 180 -13.31 22.67 7.23
N MET A 181 -13.71 21.57 7.83
CA MET A 181 -14.68 21.50 8.93
C MET A 181 -14.06 21.76 10.31
N SER A 182 -12.75 21.91 10.44
CA SER A 182 -12.08 22.16 11.72
C SER A 182 -12.58 23.44 12.41
N THR A 183 -12.93 24.45 11.62
CA THR A 183 -13.42 25.77 12.09
C THR A 183 -14.92 25.98 11.84
N ARG A 184 -15.67 24.91 11.50
CA ARG A 184 -17.09 24.98 11.11
C ARG A 184 -17.84 23.82 11.71
N THR A 185 -19.07 24.08 12.13
CA THR A 185 -19.99 23.03 12.60
C THR A 185 -20.87 22.49 11.47
N VAL A 186 -21.23 23.35 10.51
CA VAL A 186 -22.12 22.98 9.39
C VAL A 186 -21.63 23.62 8.10
N PHE A 187 -21.74 22.87 7.01
CA PHE A 187 -21.64 23.36 5.63
C PHE A 187 -22.80 22.82 4.80
N ILE A 188 -23.47 23.69 4.07
CA ILE A 188 -24.48 23.34 3.07
C ILE A 188 -24.17 24.12 1.80
N GLY A 189 -23.92 23.40 0.71
CA GLY A 189 -23.57 24.02 -0.56
C GLY A 189 -23.54 23.04 -1.73
N THR A 190 -23.24 23.56 -2.91
CA THR A 190 -23.07 22.74 -4.11
C THR A 190 -21.71 22.05 -4.13
N PRO A 191 -21.55 20.97 -4.92
CA PRO A 191 -20.24 20.36 -5.12
C PRO A 191 -19.18 21.34 -5.65
N THR A 192 -19.58 22.33 -6.44
CA THR A 192 -18.69 23.37 -6.96
C THR A 192 -18.20 24.26 -5.84
N GLU A 193 -19.11 24.78 -5.01
CA GLU A 193 -18.74 25.61 -3.86
C GLU A 193 -17.82 24.86 -2.87
N LEU A 194 -18.09 23.57 -2.65
CA LEU A 194 -17.24 22.78 -1.77
C LEU A 194 -15.85 22.57 -2.38
N SER A 195 -15.76 22.20 -3.68
CA SER A 195 -14.46 21.98 -4.34
C SER A 195 -13.57 23.22 -4.33
N GLU A 196 -14.14 24.40 -4.55
CA GLU A 196 -13.44 25.68 -4.51
C GLU A 196 -12.95 26.04 -3.10
N ARG A 197 -13.68 25.63 -2.06
CA ARG A 197 -13.33 25.95 -0.67
C ARG A 197 -12.32 25.00 -0.06
N ILE A 198 -12.31 23.72 -0.44
CA ILE A 198 -11.35 22.72 0.05
C ILE A 198 -10.05 22.72 -0.77
N ASP A 199 -10.08 23.22 -2.01
CA ASP A 199 -8.91 23.32 -2.89
C ASP A 199 -8.85 24.67 -3.61
N PRO A 200 -8.73 25.80 -2.87
CA PRO A 200 -8.84 27.15 -3.43
C PRO A 200 -7.72 27.51 -4.42
N VAL A 201 -6.61 26.84 -4.37
CA VAL A 201 -5.44 27.07 -5.25
C VAL A 201 -5.41 26.06 -6.40
N GLY A 202 -6.28 25.04 -6.38
CA GLY A 202 -6.33 24.00 -7.41
C GLY A 202 -5.14 23.04 -7.42
N VAL A 203 -4.45 22.91 -6.29
CA VAL A 203 -3.28 22.01 -6.15
C VAL A 203 -3.70 20.56 -6.31
N GLU A 204 -4.82 20.17 -5.73
CA GLU A 204 -5.33 18.79 -5.74
C GLU A 204 -6.19 18.49 -6.99
N ARG A 205 -6.50 19.52 -7.79
CA ARG A 205 -7.35 19.41 -9.00
C ARG A 205 -8.66 18.66 -8.76
N ILE A 206 -9.32 18.97 -7.64
CA ILE A 206 -10.55 18.30 -7.23
C ILE A 206 -11.75 18.91 -7.98
N SER A 207 -12.28 18.18 -8.97
CA SER A 207 -13.48 18.63 -9.69
C SER A 207 -14.75 18.41 -8.85
N PRO A 208 -15.82 19.20 -9.06
CA PRO A 208 -17.11 19.04 -8.37
C PRO A 208 -17.69 17.63 -8.47
N LYS A 209 -17.51 16.97 -9.60
CA LYS A 209 -17.95 15.59 -9.83
C LYS A 209 -17.16 14.60 -8.98
N LYS A 210 -15.85 14.82 -8.85
CA LYS A 210 -14.92 13.99 -8.03
C LYS A 210 -15.29 14.14 -6.55
N VAL A 211 -15.49 15.37 -6.05
CA VAL A 211 -15.89 15.63 -4.65
C VAL A 211 -17.15 14.84 -4.26
N SER A 212 -18.22 14.94 -5.03
CA SER A 212 -19.46 14.24 -4.71
C SER A 212 -19.31 12.72 -4.66
N ARG A 213 -18.52 12.17 -5.59
CA ARG A 213 -18.27 10.72 -5.65
C ARG A 213 -17.42 10.26 -4.46
N GLN A 214 -16.34 10.98 -4.16
CA GLN A 214 -15.43 10.63 -3.08
C GLN A 214 -16.08 10.76 -1.70
N ILE A 215 -16.96 11.77 -1.48
CA ILE A 215 -17.74 11.87 -0.25
C ILE A 215 -18.61 10.62 -0.06
N LEU A 216 -19.34 10.19 -1.11
CA LEU A 216 -20.19 9.01 -1.02
C LEU A 216 -19.40 7.72 -0.78
N GLN A 217 -18.17 7.63 -1.28
CA GLN A 217 -17.27 6.50 -1.06
C GLN A 217 -16.66 6.48 0.34
N ASN A 218 -16.58 7.63 1.01
CA ASN A 218 -15.88 7.82 2.30
C ASN A 218 -16.81 8.20 3.46
N LEU A 219 -18.11 7.91 3.38
CA LEU A 219 -19.08 8.27 4.44
C LEU A 219 -18.70 7.69 5.80
N ASP A 220 -18.22 6.45 5.84
CA ASP A 220 -17.81 5.80 7.09
C ASP A 220 -16.52 6.40 7.65
N ALA A 221 -15.56 6.76 6.79
CA ALA A 221 -14.32 7.42 7.21
C ALA A 221 -14.61 8.82 7.78
N LEU A 222 -15.48 9.60 7.12
CA LEU A 222 -15.93 10.90 7.62
C LEU A 222 -16.67 10.78 8.96
N ARG A 223 -17.53 9.78 9.10
CA ARG A 223 -18.24 9.53 10.37
C ARG A 223 -17.30 9.18 11.51
N LYS A 224 -16.25 8.40 11.27
CA LYS A 224 -15.22 8.05 12.28
C LYS A 224 -14.49 9.28 12.83
N ILE A 225 -14.34 10.35 12.04
CA ILE A 225 -13.74 11.61 12.48
C ILE A 225 -14.79 12.64 12.94
N GLY A 226 -16.01 12.19 13.22
CA GLY A 226 -17.10 13.04 13.74
C GLY A 226 -17.76 13.94 12.71
N ILE A 227 -17.64 13.66 11.41
CA ILE A 227 -18.29 14.44 10.34
C ILE A 227 -19.36 13.58 9.67
N SER A 228 -20.62 13.99 9.78
CA SER A 228 -21.70 13.41 8.99
C SER A 228 -21.79 14.12 7.63
N ALA A 229 -21.98 13.36 6.55
CA ALA A 229 -22.08 13.88 5.22
C ALA A 229 -23.33 13.33 4.50
N VAL A 230 -24.10 14.21 3.87
CA VAL A 230 -25.26 13.86 3.08
C VAL A 230 -25.17 14.52 1.71
N VAL A 231 -25.39 13.74 0.66
CA VAL A 231 -25.48 14.24 -0.72
C VAL A 231 -26.91 14.05 -1.21
N ARG A 232 -27.62 15.15 -1.45
CA ARG A 232 -29.03 15.13 -1.88
C ARG A 232 -29.28 16.02 -3.08
N ARG A 233 -30.45 15.90 -3.69
CA ARG A 233 -30.94 16.82 -4.73
C ARG A 233 -32.02 17.69 -4.14
N SER A 234 -31.90 19.00 -4.39
CA SER A 234 -32.96 19.99 -4.04
C SER A 234 -33.09 20.97 -5.21
N ASN A 235 -34.32 21.21 -5.68
CA ASN A 235 -34.62 22.08 -6.81
C ASN A 235 -33.77 21.81 -8.06
N GLY A 236 -33.58 20.51 -8.40
CA GLY A 236 -32.78 20.09 -9.55
C GLY A 236 -31.24 20.19 -9.37
N ARG A 237 -30.79 20.77 -8.30
CA ARG A 237 -29.35 20.92 -7.99
C ARG A 237 -28.90 19.88 -6.97
N ARG A 238 -27.64 19.40 -7.10
CA ARG A 238 -27.01 18.55 -6.11
C ARG A 238 -26.47 19.42 -4.98
N LEU A 239 -26.83 19.08 -3.74
CA LEU A 239 -26.33 19.71 -2.52
C LEU A 239 -25.56 18.71 -1.69
N ILE A 240 -24.49 19.20 -1.06
CA ILE A 240 -23.69 18.49 -0.06
C ILE A 240 -23.95 19.19 1.27
N GLU A 241 -24.27 18.40 2.26
CA GLU A 241 -24.46 18.84 3.63
C GLU A 241 -23.43 18.10 4.51
N LEU A 242 -22.57 18.85 5.19
CA LEU A 242 -21.58 18.35 6.13
C LEU A 242 -21.91 18.91 7.51
N GLN A 243 -21.90 18.06 8.52
CA GLN A 243 -22.14 18.43 9.90
C GLN A 243 -21.09 17.77 10.79
N ARG A 244 -20.39 18.58 11.59
CA ARG A 244 -19.47 18.10 12.60
C ARG A 244 -20.21 17.89 13.91
N ALA A 245 -20.03 16.72 14.56
CA ALA A 245 -20.50 16.49 15.91
C ALA A 245 -19.80 17.48 16.86
N GLU A 246 -20.55 18.16 17.71
CA GLU A 246 -19.97 18.93 18.80
C GLU A 246 -19.27 17.94 19.73
N SER A 247 -17.99 18.16 20.01
CA SER A 247 -17.30 17.44 21.07
C SER A 247 -17.95 17.86 22.40
N ASP A 248 -18.59 16.93 23.04
CA ASP A 248 -19.16 17.09 24.38
C ASP A 248 -17.99 17.14 25.41
N ASP A 249 -17.24 18.25 25.39
CA ASP A 249 -16.21 18.58 26.40
C ASP A 249 -16.88 19.26 27.60
N THR A 250 -17.91 18.59 28.15
CA THR A 250 -18.43 18.94 29.47
C THR A 250 -18.67 17.66 30.25
N GLN A 251 -17.63 16.88 30.49
CA GLN A 251 -17.64 16.05 31.69
C GLN A 251 -17.25 16.96 32.88
N GLY A 252 -18.29 17.36 33.56
CA GLY A 252 -18.19 18.12 34.81
C GLY A 252 -17.21 17.45 35.77
N VAL A 253 -16.28 18.25 36.23
CA VAL A 253 -15.48 17.96 37.42
C VAL A 253 -16.48 17.73 38.54
N PRO A 254 -16.53 16.57 39.22
CA PRO A 254 -17.35 16.42 40.41
C PRO A 254 -16.83 17.41 41.47
N ALA A 255 -17.73 18.26 41.93
CA ALA A 255 -17.47 19.16 43.05
C ALA A 255 -16.94 18.34 44.21
N VAL A 256 -15.71 18.63 44.63
CA VAL A 256 -15.15 18.11 45.89
C VAL A 256 -15.74 18.97 46.99
N ASP A 257 -16.58 18.37 47.82
CA ASP A 257 -17.07 18.99 49.04
C ASP A 257 -15.88 19.39 49.94
N PRO A 258 -15.94 20.54 50.62
CA PRO A 258 -14.87 20.98 51.49
C PRO A 258 -14.80 20.07 52.74
N VAL A 259 -13.68 19.40 52.93
CA VAL A 259 -13.36 18.60 54.12
C VAL A 259 -13.07 19.55 55.26
N ASP A 260 -13.89 19.44 56.30
CA ASP A 260 -13.78 20.12 57.61
C ASP A 260 -12.50 19.66 58.32
N PRO A 261 -11.64 20.58 58.83
CA PRO A 261 -10.41 20.21 59.53
C PRO A 261 -10.65 20.11 61.04
N ALA A 262 -11.16 18.97 61.52
CA ALA A 262 -11.06 18.67 62.94
C ALA A 262 -11.23 17.17 63.27
N GLY A 263 -10.15 16.55 63.66
CA GLY A 263 -10.24 15.18 64.19
C GLY A 263 -8.87 14.50 64.22
N ALA A 264 -8.09 14.89 65.22
CA ALA A 264 -6.81 14.27 65.54
C ALA A 264 -6.99 12.91 66.24
N LEU A 265 -5.92 12.14 66.19
CA LEU A 265 -5.40 11.19 67.17
C LEU A 265 -5.62 9.68 66.97
N CYS A 266 -4.47 9.06 66.88
CA CYS A 266 -3.95 7.94 67.68
C CYS A 266 -4.18 6.48 67.21
N GLY A 267 -3.07 5.81 67.18
CA GLY A 267 -2.87 4.39 67.45
C GLY A 267 -2.93 3.45 66.27
N ASP A 268 -2.09 2.55 65.98
CA ASP A 268 -0.93 1.94 66.66
C ASP A 268 -0.16 1.12 65.59
N LEU A 269 1.10 1.05 65.78
CA LEU A 269 2.05 0.08 65.16
C LEU A 269 1.60 -1.35 65.46
N GLN A 270 1.71 -2.23 64.44
CA GLN A 270 2.29 -3.57 64.67
C GLN A 270 2.83 -4.17 63.39
N ALA A 271 4.13 -4.42 63.44
CA ALA A 271 4.88 -5.26 62.52
C ALA A 271 4.61 -6.74 62.89
N VAL A 272 4.75 -7.63 61.88
CA VAL A 272 5.26 -9.01 61.93
C VAL A 272 5.40 -9.43 60.45
N SER A 273 6.56 -9.56 59.86
CA SER A 273 7.62 -10.57 59.84
C SER A 273 7.11 -11.96 59.39
N GLU A 274 7.70 -12.36 58.26
CA GLU A 274 8.41 -13.64 58.05
C GLU A 274 7.75 -14.83 57.35
N TYR A 275 8.60 -15.42 56.49
CA TYR A 275 8.72 -16.78 55.95
C TYR A 275 7.83 -17.10 54.73
N GLY A 276 8.31 -17.56 53.61
CA GLY A 276 9.49 -18.45 53.33
C GLY A 276 9.02 -19.66 52.54
N GLU A 277 9.55 -19.85 51.46
CA GLU A 277 10.01 -20.96 50.65
C GLU A 277 9.81 -20.74 49.14
#